data_ac8daf69b1228ad055aeb19fb6d5a8fc
#
_entry.id   ac8daf69b1228ad055aeb19fb6d5a8fc
#
_cell.length_a   1.000
_cell.length_b   1.000
_cell.length_c   1.000
_cell.angle_alpha   90.00
_cell.angle_beta   90.00
_cell.angle_gamma   90.00
#
_symmetry.space_group_name_H-M   'P 1'
#
loop_
_entity.id
_entity.type
_entity.pdbx_description
1 polymer ?
#
loop_
_entity_poly.entity_id
_entity_poly.type
_entity_poly.pdbx_seq_one_letter_code
_entity_poly.pdbx_strand_id
1 'polypeptide(L)'
;MDWSSLFPHYVVDEPQPDHQPTPAPAEPSPDQTDLTPAPLQPKKLSKDVEVADIGCGFGGLLIALAPTMPDTLILGLEIRVSVTHFVEDRIKALRAQNDAAALYRNVGVLRANTMKFLPNFFRKAQLAKLFVCFPDPHFKARKHKQRIVSASLNSEYAYVLRPGGVVYTITDVPDLHEWMVQHFDAHPSFERVGQEEQEADPCVAIMRTETEEGKKVERHKGEKHVALYRRLEDPAW
;
A
#
# COMPACT_ATOMS: atom_id res chain seq x y z
N MET A 1 2.09 4.90 12.74
CA MET A 1 2.04 3.44 12.48
C MET A 1 3.45 2.88 12.59
N ASP A 2 3.66 1.78 13.30
CA ASP A 2 4.96 1.11 13.35
C ASP A 2 5.09 0.11 12.20
N TRP A 3 5.98 0.38 11.26
CA TRP A 3 6.27 -0.45 10.10
C TRP A 3 7.52 -1.32 10.27
N SER A 4 8.18 -1.26 11.43
CA SER A 4 9.49 -1.89 11.67
C SER A 4 9.50 -3.40 11.43
N SER A 5 8.39 -4.07 11.78
CA SER A 5 8.24 -5.51 11.54
C SER A 5 8.10 -5.88 10.07
N LEU A 6 7.54 -4.98 9.25
CA LEU A 6 7.35 -5.20 7.81
C LEU A 6 8.62 -4.88 7.02
N PHE A 7 9.37 -3.87 7.46
CA PHE A 7 10.58 -3.37 6.80
C PHE A 7 11.79 -3.34 7.74
N PRO A 8 12.20 -4.48 8.31
CA PRO A 8 13.24 -4.53 9.36
C PRO A 8 14.60 -3.98 8.90
N HIS A 9 14.92 -4.05 7.60
CA HIS A 9 16.17 -3.53 7.04
C HIS A 9 16.22 -2.00 6.87
N TYR A 10 15.09 -1.34 7.09
CA TYR A 10 14.95 0.13 6.97
C TYR A 10 14.70 0.80 8.32
N VAL A 11 14.79 0.06 9.42
CA VAL A 11 14.66 0.63 10.77
C VAL A 11 15.89 1.48 11.08
N VAL A 12 15.65 2.70 11.55
CA VAL A 12 16.72 3.58 12.04
C VAL A 12 16.83 3.36 13.55
N ASP A 13 18.02 2.95 14.01
CA ASP A 13 18.34 2.95 15.44
C ASP A 13 18.47 4.41 15.87
N GLU A 14 17.54 4.89 16.69
CA GLU A 14 17.72 6.19 17.34
C GLU A 14 18.92 6.09 18.30
N PRO A 15 19.87 7.04 18.25
CA PRO A 15 20.92 7.07 19.24
C PRO A 15 20.28 7.14 20.63
N GLN A 16 20.61 6.19 21.50
CA GLN A 16 20.18 6.25 22.89
C GLN A 16 20.66 7.59 23.46
N PRO A 17 19.79 8.37 24.15
CA PRO A 17 20.26 9.57 24.81
C PRO A 17 21.41 9.16 25.75
N ASP A 18 22.54 9.86 25.64
CA ASP A 18 23.70 9.64 26.47
C ASP A 18 23.26 9.44 27.91
N HIS A 19 23.57 8.27 28.46
CA HIS A 19 23.36 8.01 29.88
C HIS A 19 24.25 8.99 30.63
N GLN A 20 23.68 10.13 31.03
CA GLN A 20 24.28 10.91 32.14
C GLN A 20 24.36 9.96 33.32
N PRO A 21 25.52 9.85 34.03
CA PRO A 21 25.64 9.01 35.18
C PRO A 21 24.60 9.46 36.23
N THR A 22 23.67 8.59 36.52
CA THR A 22 22.65 8.80 37.55
C THR A 22 23.36 9.03 38.87
N PRO A 23 23.05 10.09 39.66
CA PRO A 23 23.52 10.20 41.03
C PRO A 23 23.03 8.98 41.83
N ALA A 24 23.87 8.51 42.76
CA ALA A 24 23.64 7.31 43.54
C ALA A 24 22.22 7.24 44.15
N PRO A 25 21.62 6.04 44.21
CA PRO A 25 20.21 5.88 44.58
C PRO A 25 19.99 6.30 46.04
N ALA A 26 19.04 7.21 46.23
CA ALA A 26 18.41 7.42 47.54
C ALA A 26 17.57 6.18 47.88
N GLU A 27 17.52 5.80 49.16
CA GLU A 27 16.85 4.61 49.67
C GLU A 27 15.38 4.51 49.20
N PRO A 28 14.87 3.32 48.86
CA PRO A 28 13.53 3.17 48.30
C PRO A 28 12.46 3.37 49.37
N SER A 29 11.51 4.28 49.11
CA SER A 29 10.24 4.36 49.84
C SER A 29 9.34 3.16 49.43
N PRO A 30 8.63 2.51 50.37
CA PRO A 30 7.95 1.24 50.13
C PRO A 30 6.53 1.37 49.56
N ASP A 31 6.28 2.24 48.56
CA ASP A 31 4.95 2.30 47.95
C ASP A 31 4.97 2.92 46.55
N GLN A 32 5.53 2.20 45.56
CA GLN A 32 5.29 2.47 44.16
C GLN A 32 5.55 1.21 43.32
N THR A 33 4.60 0.27 43.34
CA THR A 33 4.51 -0.79 42.31
C THR A 33 3.59 -0.34 41.18
N ASP A 34 3.96 0.69 40.44
CA ASP A 34 3.34 0.98 39.16
C ASP A 34 4.23 0.40 38.02
N LEU A 35 4.03 -0.90 37.76
CA LEU A 35 4.70 -1.65 36.71
C LEU A 35 3.98 -1.46 35.35
N THR A 36 3.53 -0.27 35.03
CA THR A 36 3.03 0.02 33.71
C THR A 36 4.24 0.17 32.76
N PRO A 37 4.50 -0.78 31.82
CA PRO A 37 5.60 -0.60 30.88
C PRO A 37 5.35 0.67 30.06
N ALA A 38 6.35 1.52 29.95
CA ALA A 38 6.27 2.69 29.08
C ALA A 38 5.79 2.28 27.68
N PRO A 39 4.85 3.01 27.07
CA PRO A 39 4.36 2.67 25.75
C PRO A 39 5.54 2.64 24.78
N LEU A 40 5.72 1.49 24.10
CA LEU A 40 6.75 1.32 23.08
C LEU A 40 6.55 2.38 22.00
N GLN A 41 7.50 3.28 21.85
CA GLN A 41 7.45 4.26 20.78
C GLN A 41 7.64 3.55 19.42
N PRO A 42 6.83 3.89 18.41
CA PRO A 42 6.96 3.28 17.09
C PRO A 42 8.34 3.57 16.51
N LYS A 43 9.04 2.53 16.09
CA LYS A 43 10.36 2.66 15.47
C LYS A 43 10.23 3.41 14.14
N LYS A 44 11.19 4.29 13.88
CA LYS A 44 11.24 5.09 12.66
C LYS A 44 11.89 4.30 11.53
N LEU A 45 11.38 4.43 10.31
CA LEU A 45 12.04 3.93 9.11
C LEU A 45 12.89 5.04 8.47
N SER A 46 13.95 4.65 7.78
CA SER A 46 14.81 5.55 6.99
C SER A 46 14.13 6.09 5.72
N LYS A 47 13.08 5.41 5.26
CA LYS A 47 12.26 5.79 4.09
C LYS A 47 10.78 5.62 4.40
N ASP A 48 9.94 6.43 3.78
CA ASP A 48 8.48 6.24 3.84
C ASP A 48 8.02 5.15 2.86
N VAL A 49 6.88 4.54 3.17
CA VAL A 49 6.15 3.72 2.18
C VAL A 49 5.55 4.67 1.14
N GLU A 50 5.88 4.49 -0.13
CA GLU A 50 5.41 5.35 -1.23
C GLU A 50 4.50 4.65 -2.22
N VAL A 51 4.40 3.32 -2.16
CA VAL A 51 3.56 2.53 -3.06
C VAL A 51 2.64 1.65 -2.23
N ALA A 52 1.34 1.67 -2.55
CA ALA A 52 0.34 0.83 -1.91
C ALA A 52 -0.43 0.00 -2.96
N ASP A 53 -0.64 -1.30 -2.66
CA ASP A 53 -1.50 -2.21 -3.43
C ASP A 53 -2.71 -2.58 -2.58
N ILE A 54 -3.88 -2.06 -2.95
CA ILE A 54 -5.14 -2.24 -2.22
C ILE A 54 -5.82 -3.53 -2.66
N GLY A 55 -5.97 -4.47 -1.73
CA GLY A 55 -6.48 -5.80 -2.03
C GLY A 55 -5.45 -6.65 -2.77
N CYS A 56 -4.22 -6.64 -2.30
CA CYS A 56 -3.07 -7.24 -2.99
C CYS A 56 -3.19 -8.76 -3.27
N GLY A 57 -4.22 -9.42 -2.75
CA GLY A 57 -4.44 -10.85 -2.96
C GLY A 57 -3.21 -11.67 -2.54
N PHE A 58 -2.78 -12.58 -3.40
CA PHE A 58 -1.61 -13.43 -3.15
C PHE A 58 -0.25 -12.76 -3.43
N GLY A 59 -0.24 -11.45 -3.70
CA GLY A 59 0.95 -10.61 -3.74
C GLY A 59 1.75 -10.69 -5.04
N GLY A 60 1.17 -11.17 -6.13
CA GLY A 60 1.89 -11.27 -7.42
C GLY A 60 2.42 -9.93 -7.90
N LEU A 61 1.59 -8.88 -7.84
CA LEU A 61 2.00 -7.52 -8.19
C LEU A 61 3.15 -7.03 -7.29
N LEU A 62 3.02 -7.20 -5.96
CA LEU A 62 4.02 -6.76 -4.99
C LEU A 62 5.41 -7.35 -5.29
N ILE A 63 5.44 -8.67 -5.54
CA ILE A 63 6.68 -9.39 -5.81
C ILE A 63 7.31 -8.94 -7.14
N ALA A 64 6.50 -8.67 -8.16
CA ALA A 64 7.00 -8.21 -9.44
C ALA A 64 7.48 -6.74 -9.41
N LEU A 65 6.83 -5.87 -8.63
CA LEU A 65 7.24 -4.48 -8.47
C LEU A 65 8.51 -4.31 -7.62
N ALA A 66 8.74 -5.19 -6.63
CA ALA A 66 9.86 -5.05 -5.70
C ALA A 66 11.23 -4.89 -6.37
N PRO A 67 11.64 -5.73 -7.35
CA PRO A 67 12.93 -5.57 -8.02
C PRO A 67 12.97 -4.41 -9.03
N THR A 68 11.82 -3.93 -9.52
CA THR A 68 11.76 -2.80 -10.47
C THR A 68 11.84 -1.45 -9.80
N MET A 69 11.54 -1.40 -8.50
CA MET A 69 11.60 -0.20 -7.65
C MET A 69 12.39 -0.48 -6.37
N PRO A 70 13.69 -0.84 -6.44
CA PRO A 70 14.46 -1.33 -5.30
C PRO A 70 14.60 -0.30 -4.17
N ASP A 71 14.54 0.97 -4.50
CA ASP A 71 14.68 2.08 -3.56
C ASP A 71 13.37 2.57 -2.94
N THR A 72 12.24 2.01 -3.36
CA THR A 72 10.89 2.42 -2.95
C THR A 72 10.26 1.36 -2.06
N LEU A 73 9.70 1.76 -0.90
CA LEU A 73 8.96 0.85 -0.05
C LEU A 73 7.54 0.64 -0.58
N ILE A 74 7.17 -0.63 -0.74
CA ILE A 74 5.92 -1.09 -1.31
C ILE A 74 5.12 -1.86 -0.25
N LEU A 75 3.87 -1.50 -0.02
CA LEU A 75 3.01 -2.13 0.96
C LEU A 75 1.75 -2.70 0.30
N GLY A 76 1.55 -4.00 0.44
CA GLY A 76 0.28 -4.66 0.15
C GLY A 76 -0.68 -4.57 1.33
N LEU A 77 -1.95 -4.34 1.02
CA LEU A 77 -3.04 -4.27 1.99
C LEU A 77 -4.09 -5.31 1.62
N GLU A 78 -4.29 -6.32 2.48
CA GLU A 78 -5.24 -7.41 2.23
C GLU A 78 -6.14 -7.61 3.46
N ILE A 79 -7.45 -7.83 3.24
CA ILE A 79 -8.40 -7.97 4.35
C ILE A 79 -8.46 -9.41 4.89
N ARG A 80 -8.18 -10.40 4.05
CA ARG A 80 -8.30 -11.82 4.39
C ARG A 80 -7.07 -12.31 5.15
N VAL A 81 -7.27 -12.79 6.39
CA VAL A 81 -6.19 -13.24 7.28
C VAL A 81 -5.28 -14.29 6.64
N SER A 82 -5.87 -15.37 6.10
CA SER A 82 -5.09 -16.47 5.52
C SER A 82 -4.27 -16.06 4.31
N VAL A 83 -4.80 -15.13 3.50
CA VAL A 83 -4.10 -14.61 2.32
C VAL A 83 -2.96 -13.69 2.73
N THR A 84 -3.17 -12.82 3.73
CA THR A 84 -2.09 -11.98 4.27
C THR A 84 -0.93 -12.82 4.79
N HIS A 85 -1.21 -13.86 5.60
CA HIS A 85 -0.17 -14.76 6.12
C HIS A 85 0.58 -15.49 4.99
N PHE A 86 -0.13 -15.94 3.95
CA PHE A 86 0.52 -16.53 2.77
C PHE A 86 1.52 -15.55 2.13
N VAL A 87 1.12 -14.29 1.95
CA VAL A 87 2.01 -13.27 1.34
C VAL A 87 3.19 -12.95 2.27
N GLU A 88 2.96 -12.85 3.59
CA GLU A 88 4.04 -12.68 4.57
C GLU A 88 5.10 -13.78 4.45
N ASP A 89 4.67 -15.04 4.43
CA ASP A 89 5.58 -16.18 4.32
C ASP A 89 6.28 -16.23 2.97
N ARG A 90 5.57 -15.87 1.88
CA ARG A 90 6.16 -15.73 0.55
C ARG A 90 7.27 -14.67 0.53
N ILE A 91 7.03 -13.49 1.11
CA ILE A 91 8.03 -12.42 1.20
C ILE A 91 9.24 -12.87 2.04
N LYS A 92 9.02 -13.49 3.20
CA LYS A 92 10.10 -14.02 4.06
C LYS A 92 10.97 -15.04 3.30
N ALA A 93 10.34 -15.98 2.59
CA ALA A 93 11.04 -16.98 1.80
C ALA A 93 11.88 -16.34 0.68
N LEU A 94 11.31 -15.37 -0.05
CA LEU A 94 12.02 -14.66 -1.12
C LEU A 94 13.19 -13.83 -0.60
N ARG A 95 13.05 -13.16 0.54
CA ARG A 95 14.15 -12.45 1.21
C ARG A 95 15.29 -13.40 1.57
N ALA A 96 14.96 -14.56 2.17
CA ALA A 96 15.97 -15.56 2.54
C ALA A 96 16.69 -16.16 1.33
N GLN A 97 15.97 -16.45 0.24
CA GLN A 97 16.53 -16.97 -0.99
C GLN A 97 17.43 -15.97 -1.73
N ASN A 98 17.21 -14.67 -1.53
CA ASN A 98 17.87 -13.59 -2.25
C ASN A 98 18.65 -12.64 -1.30
N ASP A 99 19.03 -13.11 -0.14
CA ASP A 99 19.65 -12.27 0.89
C ASP A 99 20.97 -11.62 0.42
N ALA A 100 21.81 -12.36 -0.30
CA ALA A 100 23.04 -11.83 -0.87
C ALA A 100 22.83 -10.69 -1.87
N ALA A 101 21.71 -10.69 -2.60
CA ALA A 101 21.31 -9.65 -3.55
C ALA A 101 20.46 -8.55 -2.91
N ALA A 102 20.12 -8.67 -1.63
CA ALA A 102 19.26 -7.75 -0.88
C ALA A 102 17.87 -7.51 -1.52
N LEU A 103 17.38 -8.46 -2.34
CA LEU A 103 16.08 -8.32 -3.03
C LEU A 103 14.90 -8.52 -2.06
N TYR A 104 13.76 -7.96 -2.41
CA TYR A 104 12.48 -8.05 -1.67
C TYR A 104 12.52 -7.47 -0.24
N ARG A 105 13.58 -6.75 0.16
CA ARG A 105 13.63 -6.06 1.45
C ARG A 105 12.67 -4.87 1.49
N ASN A 106 12.35 -4.31 0.34
CA ASN A 106 11.51 -3.14 0.12
C ASN A 106 10.00 -3.42 -0.02
N VAL A 107 9.55 -4.67 0.16
CA VAL A 107 8.14 -5.04 0.05
C VAL A 107 7.63 -5.62 1.36
N GLY A 108 6.40 -5.25 1.75
CA GLY A 108 5.71 -5.77 2.93
C GLY A 108 4.23 -5.96 2.66
N VAL A 109 3.55 -6.65 3.56
CA VAL A 109 2.09 -6.81 3.52
C VAL A 109 1.50 -6.60 4.91
N LEU A 110 0.32 -5.98 4.95
CA LEU A 110 -0.42 -5.72 6.18
C LEU A 110 -1.87 -6.20 6.02
N ARG A 111 -2.39 -6.88 7.03
CA ARG A 111 -3.82 -7.13 7.11
C ARG A 111 -4.56 -5.83 7.41
N ALA A 112 -5.37 -5.34 6.46
CA ALA A 112 -6.06 -4.06 6.60
C ALA A 112 -7.43 -4.04 5.90
N ASN A 113 -8.37 -3.30 6.48
CA ASN A 113 -9.59 -2.88 5.77
C ASN A 113 -9.39 -1.45 5.28
N THR A 114 -8.97 -1.31 4.03
CA THR A 114 -8.66 -0.01 3.42
C THR A 114 -9.88 0.87 3.24
N MET A 115 -11.07 0.31 2.99
CA MET A 115 -12.31 1.08 2.90
C MET A 115 -12.69 1.82 4.19
N LYS A 116 -12.09 1.44 5.33
CA LYS A 116 -12.40 2.03 6.64
C LYS A 116 -11.25 2.84 7.23
N PHE A 117 -10.02 2.48 6.88
CA PHE A 117 -8.87 2.92 7.68
C PHE A 117 -7.67 3.40 6.85
N LEU A 118 -7.83 3.61 5.53
CA LEU A 118 -6.70 4.00 4.67
C LEU A 118 -5.94 5.24 5.18
N PRO A 119 -6.61 6.34 5.58
CA PRO A 119 -5.93 7.53 6.10
C PRO A 119 -5.23 7.32 7.46
N ASN A 120 -5.51 6.21 8.16
CA ASN A 120 -4.81 5.86 9.40
C ASN A 120 -3.47 5.17 9.14
N PHE A 121 -3.28 4.63 7.93
CA PHE A 121 -2.04 3.98 7.53
C PHE A 121 -1.05 4.95 6.89
N PHE A 122 -1.54 5.93 6.13
CA PHE A 122 -0.70 6.84 5.37
C PHE A 122 -1.02 8.29 5.71
N ARG A 123 0.02 9.12 5.80
CA ARG A 123 -0.10 10.57 5.98
C ARG A 123 -0.62 11.23 4.69
N LYS A 124 -1.10 12.46 4.82
CA LYS A 124 -1.41 13.32 3.65
C LYS A 124 -0.21 13.35 2.71
N ALA A 125 -0.46 13.15 1.41
CA ALA A 125 0.53 13.25 0.34
C ALA A 125 1.76 12.33 0.49
N GLN A 126 1.61 11.16 1.13
CA GLN A 126 2.70 10.21 1.35
C GLN A 126 2.97 9.34 0.12
N LEU A 127 1.91 8.83 -0.52
CA LEU A 127 2.04 7.85 -1.59
C LEU A 127 2.35 8.49 -2.94
N ALA A 128 3.18 7.82 -3.73
CA ALA A 128 3.44 8.13 -5.15
C ALA A 128 2.53 7.30 -6.08
N LYS A 129 2.25 6.06 -5.69
CA LYS A 129 1.47 5.13 -6.51
C LYS A 129 0.49 4.35 -5.63
N LEU A 130 -0.72 4.15 -6.16
CA LEU A 130 -1.77 3.37 -5.52
C LEU A 130 -2.39 2.45 -6.55
N PHE A 131 -2.35 1.14 -6.27
CA PHE A 131 -2.89 0.11 -7.16
C PHE A 131 -4.22 -0.42 -6.65
N VAL A 132 -5.17 -0.60 -7.58
CA VAL A 132 -6.48 -1.24 -7.38
C VAL A 132 -6.65 -2.26 -8.51
N CYS A 133 -6.21 -3.49 -8.27
CA CYS A 133 -6.16 -4.53 -9.28
C CYS A 133 -7.24 -5.58 -9.06
N PHE A 134 -8.11 -5.75 -10.07
CA PHE A 134 -9.19 -6.74 -10.11
C PHE A 134 -10.04 -6.75 -8.84
N PRO A 135 -10.55 -5.58 -8.39
CA PRO A 135 -11.36 -5.50 -7.20
C PRO A 135 -12.69 -6.25 -7.38
N ASP A 136 -13.31 -6.65 -6.26
CA ASP A 136 -14.61 -7.35 -6.28
C ASP A 136 -15.68 -6.49 -6.98
N PRO A 137 -16.29 -6.96 -8.08
CA PRO A 137 -17.22 -6.18 -8.88
C PRO A 137 -18.56 -5.91 -8.21
N HIS A 138 -18.97 -6.72 -7.22
CA HIS A 138 -20.25 -6.56 -6.53
C HIS A 138 -21.42 -6.34 -7.50
N PHE A 139 -21.71 -7.30 -8.37
CA PHE A 139 -22.66 -7.20 -9.49
C PHE A 139 -24.08 -6.72 -9.11
N LYS A 140 -24.54 -7.06 -7.89
CA LYS A 140 -25.89 -6.64 -7.44
C LYS A 140 -25.89 -5.16 -7.06
N ALA A 141 -26.77 -4.34 -7.63
CA ALA A 141 -26.85 -2.90 -7.39
C ALA A 141 -26.85 -2.52 -5.88
N ARG A 142 -27.58 -3.27 -5.03
CA ARG A 142 -27.59 -3.06 -3.56
C ARG A 142 -26.22 -3.21 -2.89
N LYS A 143 -25.24 -3.84 -3.59
CA LYS A 143 -23.87 -4.05 -3.11
C LYS A 143 -22.86 -3.06 -3.70
N HIS A 144 -23.23 -2.20 -4.63
CA HIS A 144 -22.30 -1.23 -5.23
C HIS A 144 -21.64 -0.34 -4.18
N LYS A 145 -22.30 -0.06 -3.05
CA LYS A 145 -21.71 0.65 -1.89
C LYS A 145 -20.51 -0.07 -1.24
N GLN A 146 -20.24 -1.32 -1.63
CA GLN A 146 -19.09 -2.11 -1.18
C GLN A 146 -17.94 -2.08 -2.21
N ARG A 147 -18.12 -1.43 -3.36
CA ARG A 147 -17.04 -1.25 -4.34
C ARG A 147 -15.95 -0.36 -3.75
N ILE A 148 -14.71 -0.72 -4.03
CA ILE A 148 -13.52 -0.03 -3.52
C ILE A 148 -13.31 1.35 -4.16
N VAL A 149 -13.96 1.66 -5.27
CA VAL A 149 -13.95 2.97 -5.92
C VAL A 149 -15.34 3.62 -5.76
N SER A 150 -15.35 4.80 -5.15
CA SER A 150 -16.52 5.65 -4.93
C SER A 150 -16.05 7.09 -4.68
N ALA A 151 -16.95 8.08 -4.74
CA ALA A 151 -16.58 9.48 -4.49
C ALA A 151 -15.89 9.69 -3.14
N SER A 152 -16.38 9.07 -2.06
CA SER A 152 -15.78 9.20 -0.74
C SER A 152 -14.41 8.52 -0.64
N LEU A 153 -14.26 7.31 -1.20
CA LEU A 153 -12.96 6.62 -1.20
C LEU A 153 -11.94 7.31 -2.11
N ASN A 154 -12.38 7.88 -3.25
CA ASN A 154 -11.49 8.68 -4.09
C ASN A 154 -10.97 9.92 -3.35
N SER A 155 -11.74 10.51 -2.44
CA SER A 155 -11.25 11.60 -1.57
C SER A 155 -10.18 11.11 -0.59
N GLU A 156 -10.30 9.89 -0.06
CA GLU A 156 -9.25 9.29 0.78
C GLU A 156 -8.00 8.96 -0.06
N TYR A 157 -8.16 8.48 -1.30
CA TYR A 157 -7.04 8.28 -2.23
C TYR A 157 -6.34 9.59 -2.57
N ALA A 158 -7.10 10.66 -2.83
CA ALA A 158 -6.55 12.00 -3.04
C ALA A 158 -5.80 12.53 -1.82
N TYR A 159 -6.26 12.21 -0.61
CA TYR A 159 -5.60 12.60 0.63
C TYR A 159 -4.23 11.93 0.81
N VAL A 160 -4.15 10.62 0.59
CA VAL A 160 -2.91 9.86 0.82
C VAL A 160 -1.90 9.97 -0.33
N LEU A 161 -2.36 10.23 -1.56
CA LEU A 161 -1.50 10.45 -2.72
C LEU A 161 -0.93 11.87 -2.72
N ARG A 162 0.35 11.98 -3.05
CA ARG A 162 0.97 13.28 -3.31
C ARG A 162 0.50 13.84 -4.65
N PRO A 163 0.52 15.17 -4.84
CA PRO A 163 0.34 15.76 -6.17
C PRO A 163 1.30 15.12 -7.19
N GLY A 164 0.81 14.83 -8.39
CA GLY A 164 1.53 14.06 -9.40
C GLY A 164 1.54 12.54 -9.18
N GLY A 165 1.14 12.05 -8.00
CA GLY A 165 1.00 10.61 -7.73
C GLY A 165 -0.11 9.99 -8.56
N VAL A 166 -0.03 8.68 -8.82
CA VAL A 166 -0.91 7.98 -9.77
C VAL A 166 -1.68 6.86 -9.11
N VAL A 167 -2.99 6.82 -9.38
CA VAL A 167 -3.84 5.64 -9.14
C VAL A 167 -3.85 4.78 -10.39
N TYR A 168 -3.63 3.49 -10.21
CA TYR A 168 -3.67 2.45 -11.24
C TYR A 168 -4.89 1.58 -11.03
N THR A 169 -5.76 1.46 -12.01
CA THR A 169 -6.92 0.56 -11.96
C THR A 169 -6.87 -0.44 -13.10
N ILE A 170 -7.21 -1.70 -12.80
CA ILE A 170 -7.38 -2.76 -13.81
C ILE A 170 -8.49 -3.71 -13.39
N THR A 171 -9.30 -4.16 -14.35
CA THR A 171 -10.33 -5.19 -14.17
C THR A 171 -10.63 -5.87 -15.50
N ASP A 172 -11.17 -7.07 -15.45
CA ASP A 172 -11.72 -7.82 -16.59
C ASP A 172 -13.25 -7.66 -16.72
N VAL A 173 -13.87 -6.86 -15.84
CA VAL A 173 -15.31 -6.61 -15.82
C VAL A 173 -15.60 -5.23 -16.41
N PRO A 174 -16.18 -5.12 -17.64
CA PRO A 174 -16.46 -3.84 -18.30
C PRO A 174 -17.29 -2.88 -17.45
N ASP A 175 -18.38 -3.36 -16.86
CA ASP A 175 -19.25 -2.54 -16.01
C ASP A 175 -18.53 -1.96 -14.78
N LEU A 176 -17.55 -2.69 -14.24
CA LEU A 176 -16.75 -2.21 -13.12
C LEU A 176 -15.71 -1.18 -13.61
N HIS A 177 -15.13 -1.39 -14.78
CA HIS A 177 -14.24 -0.43 -15.40
C HIS A 177 -14.96 0.92 -15.62
N GLU A 178 -16.13 0.90 -16.25
CA GLU A 178 -16.95 2.10 -16.47
C GLU A 178 -17.29 2.79 -15.15
N TRP A 179 -17.66 2.03 -14.12
CA TRP A 179 -17.91 2.55 -12.77
C TRP A 179 -16.68 3.27 -12.20
N MET A 180 -15.51 2.66 -12.26
CA MET A 180 -14.28 3.26 -11.75
C MET A 180 -13.93 4.54 -12.52
N VAL A 181 -14.01 4.48 -13.86
CA VAL A 181 -13.79 5.64 -14.73
C VAL A 181 -14.71 6.80 -14.37
N GLN A 182 -16.03 6.57 -14.31
CA GLN A 182 -17.00 7.61 -13.98
C GLN A 182 -16.73 8.28 -12.63
N HIS A 183 -16.33 7.50 -11.61
CA HIS A 183 -16.08 8.04 -10.28
C HIS A 183 -14.77 8.82 -10.19
N PHE A 184 -13.75 8.44 -10.92
CA PHE A 184 -12.49 9.19 -10.97
C PHE A 184 -12.62 10.43 -11.85
N ASP A 185 -13.25 10.34 -13.04
CA ASP A 185 -13.47 11.48 -13.94
C ASP A 185 -14.33 12.57 -13.28
N ALA A 186 -15.28 12.19 -12.42
CA ALA A 186 -16.10 13.12 -11.67
C ALA A 186 -15.39 13.73 -10.44
N HIS A 187 -14.22 13.24 -10.04
CA HIS A 187 -13.56 13.68 -8.83
C HIS A 187 -12.56 14.83 -9.10
N PRO A 188 -12.72 16.01 -8.47
CA PRO A 188 -11.95 17.21 -8.83
C PRO A 188 -10.46 17.12 -8.58
N SER A 189 -10.01 16.15 -7.78
CA SER A 189 -8.59 15.98 -7.46
C SER A 189 -7.83 15.06 -8.42
N PHE A 190 -8.50 14.52 -9.45
CA PHE A 190 -7.88 13.59 -10.37
C PHE A 190 -8.07 14.01 -11.82
N GLU A 191 -7.08 13.76 -12.65
CA GLU A 191 -7.16 13.80 -14.10
C GLU A 191 -6.79 12.45 -14.70
N ARG A 192 -7.43 12.08 -15.78
CA ARG A 192 -7.12 10.84 -16.48
C ARG A 192 -5.78 10.95 -17.21
N VAL A 193 -4.93 9.97 -17.05
CA VAL A 193 -3.67 9.86 -17.79
C VAL A 193 -3.96 9.46 -19.24
N GLY A 194 -3.31 10.13 -20.19
CA GLY A 194 -3.48 9.83 -21.61
C GLY A 194 -3.02 8.40 -21.96
N GLN A 195 -3.62 7.83 -23.02
CA GLN A 195 -3.38 6.45 -23.39
C GLN A 195 -1.89 6.18 -23.73
N GLU A 196 -1.24 7.09 -24.43
CA GLU A 196 0.18 6.96 -24.78
C GLU A 196 1.07 6.87 -23.54
N GLU A 197 0.87 7.75 -22.58
CA GLU A 197 1.60 7.73 -21.32
C GLU A 197 1.26 6.49 -20.49
N GLN A 198 -0.01 6.09 -20.45
CA GLN A 198 -0.44 4.87 -19.76
C GLN A 198 0.26 3.63 -20.33
N GLU A 199 0.34 3.48 -21.65
CA GLU A 199 0.97 2.31 -22.26
C GLU A 199 2.51 2.34 -22.13
N ALA A 200 3.11 3.50 -21.97
CA ALA A 200 4.54 3.66 -21.74
C ALA A 200 4.95 3.40 -20.27
N ASP A 201 4.00 3.40 -19.31
CA ASP A 201 4.31 3.17 -17.89
C ASP A 201 4.61 1.67 -17.64
N PRO A 202 5.84 1.32 -17.17
CA PRO A 202 6.23 -0.07 -16.93
C PRO A 202 5.36 -0.77 -15.88
N CYS A 203 4.77 -0.04 -14.94
CA CYS A 203 3.86 -0.60 -13.94
C CYS A 203 2.59 -1.17 -14.58
N VAL A 204 2.14 -0.62 -15.72
CA VAL A 204 0.96 -1.11 -16.45
C VAL A 204 1.22 -2.49 -17.02
N ALA A 205 2.37 -2.72 -17.61
CA ALA A 205 2.75 -4.04 -18.13
C ALA A 205 2.80 -5.08 -17.00
N ILE A 206 3.44 -4.73 -15.87
CA ILE A 206 3.52 -5.59 -14.68
C ILE A 206 2.13 -5.88 -14.11
N MET A 207 1.28 -4.86 -13.96
CA MET A 207 -0.09 -5.00 -13.46
C MET A 207 -0.94 -5.93 -14.32
N ARG A 208 -0.76 -5.90 -15.65
CA ARG A 208 -1.47 -6.77 -16.60
C ARG A 208 -1.04 -8.24 -16.53
N THR A 209 0.24 -8.51 -16.23
CA THR A 209 0.82 -9.85 -16.40
C THR A 209 1.15 -10.55 -15.08
N GLU A 210 1.46 -9.83 -14.01
CA GLU A 210 2.02 -10.42 -12.79
C GLU A 210 1.01 -10.63 -11.67
N THR A 211 -0.19 -10.03 -11.74
CA THR A 211 -1.27 -10.36 -10.81
C THR A 211 -1.83 -11.76 -11.08
N GLU A 212 -2.27 -12.45 -10.05
CA GLU A 212 -2.86 -13.79 -10.17
C GLU A 212 -4.13 -13.75 -11.04
N GLU A 213 -4.99 -12.74 -10.87
CA GLU A 213 -6.19 -12.57 -11.68
C GLU A 213 -5.83 -12.18 -13.12
N GLY A 214 -4.82 -11.33 -13.34
CA GLY A 214 -4.32 -11.00 -14.67
C GLY A 214 -3.85 -12.22 -15.46
N LYS A 215 -3.12 -13.13 -14.80
CA LYS A 215 -2.69 -14.42 -15.37
C LYS A 215 -3.87 -15.35 -15.67
N LYS A 216 -4.90 -15.32 -14.82
CA LYS A 216 -6.13 -16.09 -15.04
C LYS A 216 -6.93 -15.56 -16.23
N VAL A 217 -7.14 -14.25 -16.32
CA VAL A 217 -7.81 -13.59 -17.46
C VAL A 217 -7.10 -13.93 -18.76
N GLU A 218 -5.77 -13.87 -18.80
CA GLU A 218 -4.97 -14.19 -19.97
C GLU A 218 -5.14 -15.65 -20.42
N ARG A 219 -5.12 -16.61 -19.47
CA ARG A 219 -5.39 -18.02 -19.78
C ARG A 219 -6.77 -18.25 -20.42
N HIS A 220 -7.76 -17.44 -20.07
CA HIS A 220 -9.11 -17.51 -20.64
C HIS A 220 -9.29 -16.59 -21.84
N LYS A 221 -8.24 -15.93 -22.32
CA LYS A 221 -8.26 -14.96 -23.44
C LYS A 221 -9.26 -13.82 -23.22
N GLY A 222 -9.45 -13.41 -21.96
CA GLY A 222 -10.29 -12.29 -21.58
C GLY A 222 -9.61 -10.95 -21.82
N GLU A 223 -10.39 -9.89 -21.86
CA GLU A 223 -9.91 -8.52 -21.96
C GLU A 223 -9.57 -7.95 -20.57
N LYS A 224 -8.60 -7.03 -20.54
CA LYS A 224 -8.20 -6.32 -19.33
C LYS A 224 -8.33 -4.83 -19.57
N HIS A 225 -9.22 -4.18 -18.84
CA HIS A 225 -9.50 -2.75 -18.94
C HIS A 225 -8.66 -1.99 -17.93
N VAL A 226 -7.86 -1.04 -18.40
CA VAL A 226 -6.93 -0.25 -17.58
C VAL A 226 -7.30 1.22 -17.65
N ALA A 227 -7.22 1.92 -16.52
CA ALA A 227 -7.27 3.38 -16.46
C ALA A 227 -6.33 3.88 -15.35
N LEU A 228 -5.58 4.93 -15.64
CA LEU A 228 -4.69 5.61 -14.71
C LEU A 228 -5.21 7.01 -14.44
N TYR A 229 -5.03 7.46 -13.19
CA TYR A 229 -5.44 8.79 -12.76
C TYR A 229 -4.34 9.48 -11.97
N ARG A 230 -3.96 10.68 -12.42
CA ARG A 230 -2.97 11.52 -11.75
C ARG A 230 -3.65 12.41 -10.72
N ARG A 231 -3.08 12.48 -9.53
CA ARG A 231 -3.48 13.41 -8.48
C ARG A 231 -3.07 14.83 -8.87
N LEU A 232 -4.04 15.71 -8.98
CA LEU A 232 -3.82 17.15 -9.23
C LEU A 232 -3.26 17.86 -7.99
N GLU A 233 -2.72 19.07 -8.16
CA GLU A 233 -2.36 19.94 -7.04
C GLU A 233 -3.58 20.28 -6.17
N ASP A 234 -3.36 20.55 -4.88
CA ASP A 234 -4.40 21.08 -4.03
C ASP A 234 -4.76 22.50 -4.50
N PRO A 235 -6.05 22.88 -4.53
CA PRO A 235 -6.42 24.23 -4.89
C PRO A 235 -5.80 25.25 -3.90
N ALA A 236 -5.43 26.41 -4.41
CA ALA A 236 -5.01 27.51 -3.55
C ALA A 236 -6.20 27.95 -2.67
N TRP A 237 -5.99 28.08 -1.37
CA TRP A 237 -6.95 28.55 -0.39
C TRP A 237 -6.86 30.06 -0.25
#